data_7e53ecc7e542c754647392ff326198d2
#
_entry.id   7e53ecc7e542c754647392ff326198d2
#
_cell.length_a   1.000
_cell.length_b   1.000
_cell.length_c   1.000
_cell.angle_alpha   90.00
_cell.angle_beta   90.00
_cell.angle_gamma   90.00
#
_symmetry.space_group_name_H-M   'P 1'
#
loop_
_entity.id
_entity.type
_entity.pdbx_description
1 polymer ?
#
loop_
_entity_poly.entity_id
_entity_poly.type
_entity_poly.pdbx_seq_one_letter_code
_entity_poly.pdbx_strand_id
1 'polypeptide(L)'
;MMRLWISYLQLVELFVSSLVHMLYGFYIFSSAVAGDLSQALNEYFHKVNNVNVEVREEISKPNQANDLPPIVLVHGIFGFGKGRLGALSYFAGAEKKDERVLVPDLGSLTSIYDRARELFYYLKGGQVDYGEEHSKACGHSQFGRIYEQGHYPEWDEDHPIHFVGHSAGAQVIRVLQQMLADKAFKGYENTSENWVLSVTSLSGAFNGTTRTYADGMLPEDGRTLKPICLLQLCRIGVIIYDWFDISWLKNYYNFGFDHYNMSWRKMGIWGLVDCLLGNAGPFASGDWILPDLTIQGSIRLNYHIRTFPNTYYFSYATKRTTKIMGVKVPSSILGIHPLLFIRVLQMCQWRFPPDVPPPYKGYRWVFECNGY
;
A
#
# COMPACT_ATOMS: atom_id res chain seq x y z
N MET A 1 4.98 35.92 -19.59
CA MET A 1 6.19 35.09 -19.81
C MET A 1 6.49 34.13 -18.65
N MET A 2 6.65 34.57 -17.41
CA MET A 2 6.97 33.73 -16.28
C MET A 2 5.99 32.57 -16.03
N ARG A 3 4.66 32.77 -16.16
CA ARG A 3 3.65 31.72 -16.02
C ARG A 3 3.74 30.64 -17.12
N LEU A 4 4.08 31.00 -18.34
CA LEU A 4 4.28 30.06 -19.45
C LEU A 4 5.54 29.20 -19.22
N TRP A 5 6.62 29.77 -18.71
CA TRP A 5 7.83 29.03 -18.35
C TRP A 5 7.58 28.03 -17.20
N ILE A 6 6.81 28.43 -16.18
CA ILE A 6 6.43 27.53 -15.07
C ILE A 6 5.59 26.37 -15.59
N SER A 7 4.61 26.63 -16.45
CA SER A 7 3.77 25.58 -17.06
C SER A 7 4.58 24.64 -17.94
N TYR A 8 5.55 25.17 -18.70
CA TYR A 8 6.46 24.36 -19.50
C TYR A 8 7.34 23.45 -18.65
N LEU A 9 7.93 23.96 -17.57
CA LEU A 9 8.72 23.18 -16.64
C LEU A 9 7.90 22.08 -15.96
N GLN A 10 6.65 22.36 -15.60
CA GLN A 10 5.74 21.35 -15.05
C GLN A 10 5.42 20.24 -16.04
N LEU A 11 5.23 20.58 -17.32
CA LEU A 11 5.02 19.58 -18.38
C LEU A 11 6.26 18.72 -18.61
N VAL A 12 7.45 19.34 -18.63
CA VAL A 12 8.71 18.60 -18.74
C VAL A 12 8.92 17.67 -17.52
N GLU A 13 8.66 18.15 -16.32
CA GLU A 13 8.74 17.35 -15.11
C GLU A 13 7.76 16.16 -15.16
N LEU A 14 6.51 16.42 -15.58
CA LEU A 14 5.49 15.39 -15.73
C LEU A 14 5.93 14.33 -16.76
N PHE A 15 6.43 14.78 -17.92
CA PHE A 15 6.90 13.88 -18.97
C PHE A 15 8.07 13.00 -18.48
N VAL A 16 9.10 13.62 -17.90
CA VAL A 16 10.26 12.89 -17.36
C VAL A 16 9.84 11.92 -16.25
N SER A 17 9.01 12.37 -15.33
CA SER A 17 8.51 11.52 -14.23
C SER A 17 7.70 10.34 -14.77
N SER A 18 6.82 10.57 -15.75
CA SER A 18 6.02 9.51 -16.38
C SER A 18 6.89 8.51 -17.13
N LEU A 19 7.87 9.00 -17.91
CA LEU A 19 8.83 8.14 -18.63
C LEU A 19 9.63 7.26 -17.66
N VAL A 20 10.16 7.84 -16.58
CA VAL A 20 10.91 7.10 -15.57
C VAL A 20 10.05 6.02 -14.91
N HIS A 21 8.80 6.33 -14.58
CA HIS A 21 7.89 5.35 -13.98
C HIS A 21 7.49 4.24 -14.96
N MET A 22 7.28 4.59 -16.23
CA MET A 22 7.00 3.62 -17.28
C MET A 22 8.19 2.66 -17.51
N LEU A 23 9.40 3.19 -17.60
CA LEU A 23 10.61 2.37 -17.75
C LEU A 23 10.85 1.46 -16.54
N TYR A 24 10.56 1.97 -15.34
CA TYR A 24 10.66 1.16 -14.13
C TYR A 24 9.57 0.09 -14.06
N GLY A 25 8.33 0.43 -14.40
CA GLY A 25 7.25 -0.54 -14.51
C GLY A 25 7.59 -1.64 -15.50
N PHE A 26 8.16 -1.28 -16.65
CA PHE A 26 8.65 -2.23 -17.65
C PHE A 26 9.80 -3.10 -17.12
N TYR A 27 10.76 -2.50 -16.40
CA TYR A 27 11.85 -3.24 -15.76
C TYR A 27 11.32 -4.25 -14.73
N ILE A 28 10.41 -3.83 -13.84
CA ILE A 28 9.78 -4.71 -12.84
C ILE A 28 9.02 -5.85 -13.54
N PHE A 29 8.20 -5.52 -14.54
CA PHE A 29 7.46 -6.50 -15.31
C PHE A 29 8.38 -7.51 -15.99
N SER A 30 9.41 -7.04 -16.68
CA SER A 30 10.39 -7.91 -17.38
C SER A 30 11.16 -8.78 -16.39
N SER A 31 11.52 -8.24 -15.22
CA SER A 31 12.22 -8.99 -14.16
C SER A 31 11.32 -10.07 -13.56
N ALA A 32 10.03 -9.80 -13.40
CA ALA A 32 9.06 -10.77 -12.93
C ALA A 32 8.89 -11.92 -13.93
N VAL A 33 8.67 -11.60 -15.20
CA VAL A 33 8.55 -12.60 -16.27
C VAL A 33 9.81 -13.45 -16.39
N ALA A 34 11.00 -12.85 -16.32
CA ALA A 34 12.26 -13.57 -16.33
C ALA A 34 12.43 -14.48 -15.10
N GLY A 35 11.97 -14.04 -13.92
CA GLY A 35 11.94 -14.83 -12.69
C GLY A 35 11.04 -16.06 -12.84
N ASP A 36 9.82 -15.88 -13.33
CA ASP A 36 8.86 -16.97 -13.56
C ASP A 36 9.39 -17.98 -14.56
N LEU A 37 9.99 -17.51 -15.66
CA LEU A 37 10.61 -18.39 -16.67
C LEU A 37 11.78 -19.17 -16.08
N SER A 38 12.63 -18.53 -15.28
CA SER A 38 13.75 -19.18 -14.60
C SER A 38 13.27 -20.25 -13.61
N GLN A 39 12.21 -19.97 -12.85
CA GLN A 39 11.61 -20.93 -11.93
C GLN A 39 11.01 -22.13 -12.69
N ALA A 40 10.24 -21.87 -13.74
CA ALA A 40 9.65 -22.91 -14.57
C ALA A 40 10.71 -23.81 -15.21
N LEU A 41 11.81 -23.22 -15.69
CA LEU A 41 12.95 -23.96 -16.22
C LEU A 41 13.64 -24.80 -15.12
N ASN A 42 13.86 -24.24 -13.94
CA ASN A 42 14.42 -25.00 -12.82
C ASN A 42 13.54 -26.16 -12.41
N GLU A 43 12.25 -25.98 -12.29
CA GLU A 43 11.28 -27.04 -12.00
C GLU A 43 11.28 -28.12 -13.09
N TYR A 44 11.35 -27.71 -14.37
CA TYR A 44 11.48 -28.65 -15.48
C TYR A 44 12.78 -29.46 -15.41
N PHE A 45 13.93 -28.82 -15.18
CA PHE A 45 15.22 -29.51 -15.04
C PHE A 45 15.28 -30.40 -13.79
N HIS A 46 14.70 -29.98 -12.67
CA HIS A 46 14.55 -30.83 -11.50
C HIS A 46 13.68 -32.07 -11.76
N LYS A 47 12.59 -31.89 -12.49
CA LYS A 47 11.70 -33.00 -12.87
C LYS A 47 12.38 -33.99 -13.83
N VAL A 48 13.20 -33.49 -14.75
CA VAL A 48 13.97 -34.30 -15.69
C VAL A 48 15.14 -35.03 -14.98
N ASN A 49 15.79 -34.40 -14.01
CA ASN A 49 16.92 -35.00 -13.29
C ASN A 49 16.48 -35.93 -12.15
N ASN A 50 15.28 -35.78 -11.59
CA ASN A 50 14.77 -36.61 -10.47
C ASN A 50 14.13 -37.94 -10.90
N VAL A 51 14.28 -38.35 -12.17
CA VAL A 51 13.88 -39.70 -12.59
C VAL A 51 14.79 -40.80 -12.04
N ASN A 52 15.89 -40.46 -11.33
CA ASN A 52 16.89 -41.44 -10.86
C ASN A 52 17.40 -41.21 -9.41
N VAL A 53 16.61 -40.66 -8.49
CA VAL A 53 17.04 -40.64 -7.07
C VAL A 53 15.91 -41.11 -6.18
N GLU A 54 16.07 -42.28 -5.64
CA GLU A 54 15.24 -42.87 -4.59
C GLU A 54 15.14 -41.95 -3.37
N VAL A 55 13.91 -41.83 -2.85
CA VAL A 55 13.49 -41.11 -1.67
C VAL A 55 14.35 -41.51 -0.49
N ARG A 56 15.19 -40.63 -0.01
CA ARG A 56 15.72 -40.70 1.37
C ARG A 56 14.71 -39.97 2.24
N GLU A 57 13.97 -40.70 3.02
CA GLU A 57 13.15 -40.18 4.11
C GLU A 57 14.04 -39.39 5.07
N GLU A 58 13.97 -38.05 4.97
CA GLU A 58 14.45 -37.22 6.08
C GLU A 58 13.44 -37.34 7.22
N ILE A 59 13.86 -37.99 8.28
CA ILE A 59 13.18 -38.00 9.57
C ILE A 59 13.10 -36.55 10.03
N SER A 60 11.91 -35.95 9.89
CA SER A 60 11.61 -34.59 10.38
C SER A 60 11.79 -34.59 11.91
N LYS A 61 12.75 -33.82 12.37
CA LYS A 61 12.84 -33.45 13.79
C LYS A 61 11.53 -32.71 14.15
N PRO A 62 10.93 -32.97 15.34
CA PRO A 62 9.75 -32.22 15.76
C PRO A 62 10.12 -30.74 15.83
N ASN A 63 9.44 -29.94 14.98
CA ASN A 63 9.65 -28.52 14.86
C ASN A 63 9.14 -27.82 16.14
N GLN A 64 10.04 -27.36 16.99
CA GLN A 64 9.74 -26.38 18.06
C GLN A 64 9.28 -25.01 17.50
N ALA A 65 9.21 -24.87 16.18
CA ALA A 65 8.78 -23.62 15.52
C ALA A 65 7.25 -23.42 15.52
N ASN A 66 6.46 -24.46 15.81
CA ASN A 66 4.99 -24.39 15.70
C ASN A 66 4.29 -23.65 16.85
N ASP A 67 5.00 -23.31 17.94
CA ASP A 67 4.41 -22.61 19.09
C ASP A 67 4.60 -21.08 19.08
N LEU A 68 5.32 -20.53 18.09
CA LEU A 68 5.57 -19.10 18.02
C LEU A 68 4.50 -18.39 17.18
N PRO A 69 4.03 -17.19 17.61
CA PRO A 69 3.03 -16.43 16.89
C PRO A 69 3.44 -16.12 15.44
N PRO A 70 2.48 -16.10 14.49
CA PRO A 70 2.75 -15.71 13.12
C PRO A 70 3.22 -14.26 13.00
N ILE A 71 3.92 -13.98 11.90
CA ILE A 71 4.35 -12.62 11.53
C ILE A 71 3.66 -12.24 10.23
N VAL A 72 2.83 -11.20 10.27
CA VAL A 72 2.10 -10.72 9.10
C VAL A 72 2.76 -9.44 8.56
N LEU A 73 3.25 -9.51 7.32
CA LEU A 73 3.92 -8.40 6.65
C LEU A 73 2.95 -7.67 5.72
N VAL A 74 2.60 -6.43 6.07
CA VAL A 74 1.60 -5.63 5.34
C VAL A 74 2.28 -4.60 4.46
N HIS A 75 2.09 -4.73 3.15
CA HIS A 75 2.72 -3.88 2.14
C HIS A 75 2.13 -2.46 2.07
N GLY A 76 2.89 -1.53 1.48
CA GLY A 76 2.48 -0.14 1.25
C GLY A 76 1.72 0.06 -0.07
N ILE A 77 1.71 1.32 -0.53
CA ILE A 77 1.13 1.71 -1.83
C ILE A 77 1.85 0.99 -2.98
N PHE A 78 1.10 0.58 -4.00
CA PHE A 78 1.57 -0.24 -5.12
C PHE A 78 2.26 -1.55 -4.70
N GLY A 79 2.06 -1.98 -3.46
CA GLY A 79 2.57 -3.25 -2.98
C GLY A 79 1.71 -4.42 -3.46
N PHE A 80 2.18 -5.62 -3.16
CA PHE A 80 1.52 -6.87 -3.54
C PHE A 80 1.86 -7.96 -2.51
N GLY A 81 1.00 -8.96 -2.44
CA GLY A 81 1.17 -10.12 -1.58
C GLY A 81 1.90 -11.27 -2.26
N LYS A 82 1.99 -12.38 -1.53
CA LYS A 82 2.56 -13.62 -2.05
C LYS A 82 1.74 -14.13 -3.24
N GLY A 83 2.43 -14.52 -4.32
CA GLY A 83 1.81 -15.07 -5.53
C GLY A 83 1.44 -14.03 -6.60
N ARG A 84 1.65 -12.75 -6.34
CA ARG A 84 1.56 -11.70 -7.36
C ARG A 84 2.92 -11.39 -7.96
N LEU A 85 2.94 -10.86 -9.18
CA LEU A 85 4.16 -10.54 -9.92
C LEU A 85 5.18 -11.70 -9.94
N GLY A 86 4.67 -12.94 -10.03
CA GLY A 86 5.47 -14.14 -10.17
C GLY A 86 6.41 -14.38 -8.98
N ALA A 87 7.71 -14.56 -9.26
CA ALA A 87 8.73 -14.85 -8.25
C ALA A 87 9.17 -13.63 -7.41
N LEU A 88 8.65 -12.41 -7.72
CA LEU A 88 9.02 -11.22 -6.97
C LEU A 88 8.42 -11.25 -5.56
N SER A 89 9.20 -10.80 -4.60
CA SER A 89 8.74 -10.58 -3.23
C SER A 89 8.83 -9.11 -2.86
N TYR A 90 7.75 -8.56 -2.34
CA TYR A 90 7.74 -7.18 -1.83
C TYR A 90 8.66 -7.02 -0.62
N PHE A 91 8.76 -8.05 0.23
CA PHE A 91 9.58 -8.06 1.45
C PHE A 91 10.90 -8.82 1.30
N ALA A 92 11.49 -8.81 0.11
CA ALA A 92 12.80 -9.41 -0.18
C ALA A 92 12.90 -10.90 0.17
N GLY A 93 11.80 -11.64 0.06
CA GLY A 93 11.76 -13.09 0.27
C GLY A 93 11.72 -13.49 1.75
N ALA A 94 11.30 -12.60 2.64
CA ALA A 94 11.13 -12.94 4.07
C ALA A 94 10.20 -14.16 4.26
N GLU A 95 9.12 -14.23 3.47
CA GLU A 95 8.15 -15.33 3.45
C GLU A 95 8.72 -16.68 2.96
N LYS A 96 9.90 -16.67 2.36
CA LYS A 96 10.61 -17.89 1.92
C LYS A 96 11.57 -18.42 2.99
N LYS A 97 11.87 -17.61 4.00
CA LYS A 97 12.84 -17.90 5.05
C LYS A 97 12.20 -18.44 6.32
N ASP A 98 10.96 -18.12 6.57
CA ASP A 98 10.22 -18.50 7.77
C ASP A 98 8.76 -18.78 7.39
N GLU A 99 8.28 -19.98 7.63
CA GLU A 99 6.91 -20.43 7.31
C GLU A 99 5.84 -19.69 8.10
N ARG A 100 6.19 -19.07 9.23
CA ARG A 100 5.29 -18.26 10.04
C ARG A 100 5.00 -16.89 9.41
N VAL A 101 5.73 -16.51 8.35
CA VAL A 101 5.58 -15.22 7.69
C VAL A 101 4.44 -15.27 6.67
N LEU A 102 3.41 -14.48 6.92
CA LEU A 102 2.28 -14.28 6.03
C LEU A 102 2.42 -12.93 5.32
N VAL A 103 2.18 -12.92 3.99
CA VAL A 103 2.22 -11.70 3.18
C VAL A 103 0.90 -11.56 2.44
N PRO A 104 -0.09 -10.86 3.03
CA PRO A 104 -1.40 -10.67 2.44
C PRO A 104 -1.33 -9.87 1.15
N ASP A 105 -2.15 -10.26 0.17
CA ASP A 105 -2.37 -9.52 -1.06
C ASP A 105 -3.60 -8.61 -0.88
N LEU A 106 -3.37 -7.41 -0.41
CA LEU A 106 -4.40 -6.39 -0.19
C LEU A 106 -4.51 -5.48 -1.42
N GLY A 107 -5.62 -4.79 -1.56
CA GLY A 107 -5.76 -3.78 -2.59
C GLY A 107 -4.60 -2.77 -2.55
N SER A 108 -3.87 -2.64 -3.66
CA SER A 108 -2.63 -1.83 -3.66
C SER A 108 -2.89 -0.32 -3.63
N LEU A 109 -4.11 0.09 -4.03
CA LEU A 109 -4.55 1.49 -4.10
C LEU A 109 -5.84 1.78 -3.35
N THR A 110 -6.52 0.78 -2.78
CA THR A 110 -7.74 0.97 -1.97
C THR A 110 -7.42 1.74 -0.69
N SER A 111 -8.45 2.29 -0.06
CA SER A 111 -8.33 3.06 1.17
C SER A 111 -7.69 2.26 2.31
N ILE A 112 -7.18 2.95 3.31
CA ILE A 112 -6.66 2.31 4.53
C ILE A 112 -7.77 1.51 5.23
N TYR A 113 -9.00 2.00 5.18
CA TYR A 113 -10.17 1.34 5.75
C TYR A 113 -10.45 0.00 5.05
N ASP A 114 -10.57 0.00 3.72
CA ASP A 114 -10.84 -1.20 2.95
C ASP A 114 -9.75 -2.25 3.11
N ARG A 115 -8.49 -1.82 3.08
CA ARG A 115 -7.34 -2.70 3.30
C ARG A 115 -7.32 -3.32 4.69
N ALA A 116 -7.77 -2.61 5.71
CA ALA A 116 -7.91 -3.16 7.06
C ALA A 116 -8.99 -4.25 7.12
N ARG A 117 -10.13 -4.03 6.41
CA ARG A 117 -11.17 -5.04 6.23
C ARG A 117 -10.66 -6.27 5.48
N GLU A 118 -9.99 -6.08 4.36
CA GLU A 118 -9.38 -7.17 3.58
C GLU A 118 -8.38 -7.98 4.42
N LEU A 119 -7.54 -7.31 5.23
CA LEU A 119 -6.56 -7.96 6.09
C LEU A 119 -7.22 -8.86 7.14
N PHE A 120 -8.33 -8.41 7.73
CA PHE A 120 -9.09 -9.21 8.68
C PHE A 120 -9.57 -10.52 8.05
N TYR A 121 -10.25 -10.43 6.89
CA TYR A 121 -10.79 -11.62 6.21
C TYR A 121 -9.71 -12.48 5.57
N TYR A 122 -8.57 -11.92 5.16
CA TYR A 122 -7.40 -12.70 4.77
C TYR A 122 -6.96 -13.64 5.89
N LEU A 123 -6.96 -13.17 7.14
CA LEU A 123 -6.55 -13.96 8.32
C LEU A 123 -7.66 -14.92 8.77
N LYS A 124 -8.85 -14.43 9.00
CA LYS A 124 -9.97 -15.23 9.56
C LYS A 124 -10.68 -16.10 8.55
N GLY A 125 -10.66 -15.75 7.28
CA GLY A 125 -11.49 -16.35 6.24
C GLY A 125 -12.86 -15.67 6.09
N GLY A 126 -13.64 -16.13 5.13
CA GLY A 126 -14.95 -15.58 4.81
C GLY A 126 -14.93 -14.55 3.70
N GLN A 127 -16.09 -13.94 3.44
CA GLN A 127 -16.24 -12.89 2.45
C GLN A 127 -15.93 -11.53 3.06
N VAL A 128 -15.08 -10.76 2.38
CA VAL A 128 -14.77 -9.38 2.80
C VAL A 128 -16.07 -8.58 2.87
N ASP A 129 -16.37 -8.05 4.05
CA ASP A 129 -17.47 -7.12 4.29
C ASP A 129 -16.88 -5.74 4.61
N TYR A 130 -17.02 -4.81 3.67
CA TYR A 130 -16.54 -3.43 3.84
C TYR A 130 -17.44 -2.59 4.76
N GLY A 131 -18.59 -3.13 5.19
CA GLY A 131 -19.58 -2.44 6.00
C GLY A 131 -20.62 -1.69 5.17
N GLU A 132 -21.89 -1.79 5.58
CA GLU A 132 -23.01 -1.24 4.84
C GLU A 132 -22.97 0.29 4.73
N GLU A 133 -22.67 0.99 5.83
CA GLU A 133 -22.62 2.45 5.85
C GLU A 133 -21.46 2.99 4.99
N HIS A 134 -20.27 2.38 5.13
CA HIS A 134 -19.08 2.78 4.36
C HIS A 134 -19.30 2.57 2.87
N SER A 135 -19.73 1.37 2.47
CA SER A 135 -19.93 1.03 1.06
C SER A 135 -21.00 1.90 0.39
N LYS A 136 -22.10 2.24 1.11
CA LYS A 136 -23.09 3.20 0.62
C LYS A 136 -22.54 4.61 0.47
N ALA A 137 -21.75 5.07 1.45
CA ALA A 137 -21.15 6.40 1.41
C ALA A 137 -20.11 6.54 0.28
N CYS A 138 -19.37 5.46 -0.02
CA CYS A 138 -18.33 5.44 -1.03
C CYS A 138 -18.80 4.99 -2.41
N GLY A 139 -20.01 4.43 -2.52
CA GLY A 139 -20.62 4.04 -3.79
C GLY A 139 -20.06 2.76 -4.39
N HIS A 140 -19.78 1.76 -3.57
CA HIS A 140 -19.30 0.45 -3.99
C HIS A 140 -20.08 -0.70 -3.33
N SER A 141 -19.82 -1.94 -3.73
CA SER A 141 -20.44 -3.13 -3.16
C SER A 141 -19.96 -3.32 -1.71
N GLN A 142 -20.92 -3.68 -0.83
CA GLN A 142 -20.60 -4.01 0.57
C GLN A 142 -19.67 -5.22 0.66
N PHE A 143 -19.85 -6.21 -0.21
CA PHE A 143 -19.11 -7.46 -0.18
C PHE A 143 -18.07 -7.51 -1.29
N GLY A 144 -16.87 -7.94 -0.91
CA GLY A 144 -15.70 -8.09 -1.77
C GLY A 144 -15.36 -9.55 -2.05
N ARG A 145 -14.06 -9.82 -2.18
CA ARG A 145 -13.51 -11.16 -2.44
C ARG A 145 -13.82 -12.14 -1.31
N ILE A 146 -13.76 -13.43 -1.62
CA ILE A 146 -13.97 -14.52 -0.66
C ILE A 146 -12.65 -15.20 -0.39
N TYR A 147 -12.33 -15.39 0.88
CA TYR A 147 -11.28 -16.28 1.35
C TYR A 147 -11.95 -17.53 1.91
N GLU A 148 -11.97 -18.62 1.14
CA GLU A 148 -12.62 -19.87 1.54
C GLU A 148 -12.06 -20.40 2.85
N GLN A 149 -10.76 -20.29 3.02
CA GLN A 149 -10.04 -20.55 4.26
C GLN A 149 -9.20 -19.34 4.63
N GLY A 150 -9.26 -18.96 5.91
CA GLY A 150 -8.34 -17.95 6.45
C GLY A 150 -6.92 -18.48 6.51
N HIS A 151 -5.96 -17.60 6.42
CA HIS A 151 -4.54 -17.96 6.54
C HIS A 151 -4.12 -18.16 8.00
N TYR A 152 -4.95 -17.73 8.96
CA TYR A 152 -4.80 -17.95 10.38
C TYR A 152 -6.18 -17.93 11.07
N PRO A 153 -7.05 -18.94 10.84
CA PRO A 153 -8.44 -18.96 11.33
C PRO A 153 -8.57 -18.94 12.86
N GLU A 154 -7.59 -19.49 13.57
CA GLU A 154 -7.48 -19.52 15.03
C GLU A 154 -7.16 -18.15 15.66
N TRP A 155 -6.86 -17.13 14.86
CA TRP A 155 -6.50 -15.80 15.34
C TRP A 155 -7.53 -15.25 16.34
N ASP A 156 -7.09 -15.14 17.58
CA ASP A 156 -7.85 -14.64 18.72
C ASP A 156 -6.90 -14.10 19.81
N GLU A 157 -7.38 -13.90 21.04
CA GLU A 157 -6.59 -13.39 22.15
C GLU A 157 -5.54 -14.40 22.66
N ASP A 158 -5.83 -15.72 22.56
CA ASP A 158 -4.90 -16.79 22.94
C ASP A 158 -3.88 -17.08 21.84
N HIS A 159 -4.19 -16.71 20.60
CA HIS A 159 -3.36 -16.89 19.41
C HIS A 159 -3.07 -15.54 18.71
N PRO A 160 -2.40 -14.59 19.38
CA PRO A 160 -2.16 -13.24 18.85
C PRO A 160 -1.09 -13.23 17.76
N ILE A 161 -1.04 -12.15 16.98
CA ILE A 161 -0.16 -11.96 15.81
C ILE A 161 0.85 -10.84 16.02
N HIS A 162 2.05 -11.01 15.46
CA HIS A 162 3.00 -9.93 15.20
C HIS A 162 2.75 -9.30 13.83
N PHE A 163 2.52 -8.00 13.79
CA PHE A 163 2.38 -7.26 12.53
C PHE A 163 3.60 -6.42 12.20
N VAL A 164 4.01 -6.43 10.94
CA VAL A 164 5.05 -5.55 10.39
C VAL A 164 4.46 -4.82 9.19
N GLY A 165 4.31 -3.51 9.29
CA GLY A 165 3.76 -2.68 8.22
C GLY A 165 4.81 -1.81 7.56
N HIS A 166 4.90 -1.85 6.23
CA HIS A 166 5.72 -0.92 5.47
C HIS A 166 4.88 0.23 4.93
N SER A 167 5.36 1.47 5.13
CA SER A 167 4.70 2.68 4.60
C SER A 167 3.22 2.76 5.03
N ALA A 168 2.27 2.82 4.09
CA ALA A 168 0.82 2.78 4.35
C ALA A 168 0.37 1.50 5.09
N GLY A 169 1.06 0.38 4.92
CA GLY A 169 0.76 -0.86 5.62
C GLY A 169 0.77 -0.72 7.15
N ALA A 170 1.60 0.16 7.68
CA ALA A 170 1.62 0.44 9.11
C ALA A 170 0.32 1.14 9.59
N GLN A 171 -0.27 2.02 8.77
CA GLN A 171 -1.58 2.63 9.06
C GLN A 171 -2.70 1.59 8.97
N VAL A 172 -2.67 0.69 7.97
CA VAL A 172 -3.64 -0.41 7.82
C VAL A 172 -3.70 -1.24 9.10
N ILE A 173 -2.55 -1.65 9.65
CA ILE A 173 -2.49 -2.44 10.89
C ILE A 173 -3.10 -1.67 12.06
N ARG A 174 -2.80 -0.38 12.19
CA ARG A 174 -3.33 0.45 13.26
C ARG A 174 -4.85 0.62 13.17
N VAL A 175 -5.38 0.81 11.94
CA VAL A 175 -6.83 0.87 11.71
C VAL A 175 -7.47 -0.48 12.01
N LEU A 176 -6.88 -1.59 11.56
CA LEU A 176 -7.36 -2.93 11.89
C LEU A 176 -7.42 -3.16 13.41
N GLN A 177 -6.36 -2.81 14.14
CA GLN A 177 -6.35 -2.97 15.59
C GLN A 177 -7.45 -2.15 16.26
N GLN A 178 -7.71 -0.92 15.81
CA GLN A 178 -8.83 -0.12 16.30
C GLN A 178 -10.17 -0.77 15.96
N MET A 179 -10.35 -1.30 14.74
CA MET A 179 -11.56 -2.02 14.34
C MET A 179 -11.81 -3.27 15.20
N LEU A 180 -10.76 -3.98 15.60
CA LEU A 180 -10.87 -5.12 16.53
C LEU A 180 -11.37 -4.68 17.91
N ALA A 181 -10.82 -3.58 18.44
CA ALA A 181 -11.24 -3.00 19.71
C ALA A 181 -12.70 -2.51 19.68
N ASP A 182 -13.10 -1.92 18.54
CA ASP A 182 -14.45 -1.38 18.32
C ASP A 182 -15.48 -2.46 17.91
N LYS A 183 -15.04 -3.73 17.79
CA LYS A 183 -15.88 -4.87 17.36
C LYS A 183 -16.58 -4.63 16.03
N ALA A 184 -15.85 -4.04 15.08
CA ALA A 184 -16.40 -3.56 13.82
C ALA A 184 -16.72 -4.68 12.79
N PHE A 185 -16.44 -5.94 13.10
CA PHE A 185 -16.63 -7.08 12.22
C PHE A 185 -17.89 -7.85 12.61
N LYS A 186 -18.92 -7.73 11.81
CA LYS A 186 -20.19 -8.41 12.03
C LYS A 186 -20.01 -9.94 12.03
N GLY A 187 -20.54 -10.61 13.07
CA GLY A 187 -20.35 -12.05 13.28
C GLY A 187 -19.07 -12.42 14.03
N TYR A 188 -18.27 -11.42 14.44
CA TYR A 188 -17.04 -11.59 15.25
C TYR A 188 -17.05 -10.63 16.44
N GLU A 189 -18.07 -10.72 17.29
CA GLU A 189 -18.29 -9.82 18.43
C GLU A 189 -17.25 -10.00 19.55
N ASN A 190 -16.46 -11.08 19.49
CA ASN A 190 -15.39 -11.39 20.46
C ASN A 190 -14.03 -10.77 20.09
N THR A 191 -13.94 -9.99 19.00
CA THR A 191 -12.67 -9.33 18.64
C THR A 191 -12.17 -8.41 19.76
N SER A 192 -10.85 -8.33 19.87
CA SER A 192 -10.15 -7.56 20.88
C SER A 192 -8.85 -6.98 20.32
N GLU A 193 -8.44 -5.82 20.78
CA GLU A 193 -7.12 -5.25 20.49
C GLU A 193 -5.96 -6.15 20.92
N ASN A 194 -6.19 -7.03 21.90
CA ASN A 194 -5.20 -7.99 22.40
C ASN A 194 -4.86 -9.10 21.40
N TRP A 195 -5.64 -9.25 20.32
CA TRP A 195 -5.28 -10.13 19.19
C TRP A 195 -4.01 -9.68 18.47
N VAL A 196 -3.51 -8.48 18.80
CA VAL A 196 -2.30 -7.88 18.22
C VAL A 196 -1.21 -7.81 19.27
N LEU A 197 -0.22 -8.70 19.17
CA LEU A 197 0.89 -8.77 20.11
C LEU A 197 1.89 -7.63 19.92
N SER A 198 2.24 -7.33 18.66
CA SER A 198 3.10 -6.19 18.36
C SER A 198 2.79 -5.57 17.00
N VAL A 199 3.09 -4.28 16.87
CA VAL A 199 3.05 -3.52 15.63
C VAL A 199 4.43 -2.93 15.36
N THR A 200 5.10 -3.42 14.34
CA THR A 200 6.37 -2.88 13.86
C THR A 200 6.14 -2.06 12.59
N SER A 201 6.49 -0.80 12.63
CA SER A 201 6.39 0.11 11.50
C SER A 201 7.73 0.30 10.81
N LEU A 202 7.78 0.00 9.53
CA LEU A 202 8.92 0.28 8.67
C LEU A 202 8.60 1.50 7.80
N SER A 203 9.16 2.66 8.14
CA SER A 203 8.89 3.93 7.45
C SER A 203 7.41 4.26 7.30
N GLY A 204 6.61 4.01 8.35
CA GLY A 204 5.16 4.22 8.35
C GLY A 204 4.78 5.69 8.18
N ALA A 205 3.76 5.93 7.36
CA ALA A 205 3.29 7.28 7.03
C ALA A 205 2.22 7.77 8.02
N PHE A 206 2.41 7.56 9.32
CA PHE A 206 1.39 7.84 10.35
C PHE A 206 0.87 9.29 10.36
N ASN A 207 1.72 10.24 10.03
CA ASN A 207 1.35 11.66 9.97
C ASN A 207 1.22 12.18 8.54
N GLY A 208 0.98 11.28 7.60
CA GLY A 208 0.92 11.58 6.18
C GLY A 208 2.28 11.75 5.52
N THR A 209 2.24 12.04 4.24
CA THR A 209 3.44 12.28 3.45
C THR A 209 3.27 13.48 2.54
N THR A 210 4.27 14.35 2.48
CA THR A 210 4.30 15.50 1.58
C THR A 210 4.40 15.10 0.11
N ARG A 211 4.74 13.84 -0.16
CA ARG A 211 4.82 13.30 -1.51
C ARG A 211 3.48 13.37 -2.24
N THR A 212 2.36 13.16 -1.55
CA THR A 212 1.02 13.24 -2.14
C THR A 212 0.78 14.57 -2.84
N TYR A 213 1.20 15.67 -2.23
CA TYR A 213 1.07 17.01 -2.80
C TYR A 213 2.07 17.25 -3.95
N ALA A 214 3.29 16.71 -3.83
CA ALA A 214 4.29 16.80 -4.90
C ALA A 214 3.83 16.03 -6.14
N ASP A 215 3.14 14.91 -5.99
CA ASP A 215 2.60 14.09 -7.07
C ASP A 215 1.28 14.63 -7.66
N GLY A 216 0.66 15.62 -7.01
CA GLY A 216 -0.48 16.37 -7.58
C GLY A 216 -1.73 16.48 -6.73
N MET A 217 -1.73 16.04 -5.48
CA MET A 217 -2.83 16.33 -4.56
C MET A 217 -2.85 17.81 -4.22
N LEU A 218 -4.03 18.45 -4.18
CA LEU A 218 -4.15 19.84 -3.77
C LEU A 218 -3.95 19.97 -2.25
N PRO A 219 -3.09 20.91 -1.80
CA PRO A 219 -2.85 21.12 -0.38
C PRO A 219 -4.07 21.66 0.38
N GLU A 220 -4.98 22.34 -0.30
CA GLU A 220 -6.14 23.04 0.29
C GLU A 220 -7.10 22.05 0.95
N ASP A 221 -7.33 20.89 0.34
CA ASP A 221 -8.27 19.89 0.84
C ASP A 221 -7.65 18.52 1.10
N GLY A 222 -6.46 18.25 0.53
CA GLY A 222 -5.81 16.95 0.61
C GLY A 222 -6.61 15.83 -0.07
N ARG A 223 -7.46 16.15 -1.03
CA ARG A 223 -8.40 15.21 -1.67
C ARG A 223 -8.50 15.37 -3.18
N THR A 224 -8.53 16.58 -3.66
CA THR A 224 -8.65 16.92 -5.08
C THR A 224 -7.31 16.83 -5.78
N LEU A 225 -7.32 16.32 -7.01
CA LEU A 225 -6.13 16.25 -7.87
C LEU A 225 -6.00 17.48 -8.75
N LYS A 226 -4.78 17.95 -8.95
CA LYS A 226 -4.47 18.97 -9.98
C LYS A 226 -4.85 18.41 -11.35
N PRO A 227 -5.36 19.25 -12.26
CA PRO A 227 -5.79 18.82 -13.60
C PRO A 227 -4.68 18.13 -14.41
N ILE A 228 -3.45 18.61 -14.28
CA ILE A 228 -2.27 18.07 -14.96
C ILE A 228 -1.24 17.70 -13.89
N CYS A 229 -1.15 16.40 -13.59
CA CYS A 229 -0.22 15.85 -12.60
C CYS A 229 0.00 14.36 -12.80
N LEU A 230 1.02 13.81 -12.13
CA LEU A 230 1.32 12.38 -12.20
C LEU A 230 0.16 11.52 -11.68
N LEU A 231 -0.45 11.92 -10.56
CA LEU A 231 -1.58 11.18 -9.99
C LEU A 231 -2.80 11.14 -10.90
N GLN A 232 -3.03 12.19 -11.69
CA GLN A 232 -4.12 12.19 -12.68
C GLN A 232 -3.86 11.18 -13.80
N LEU A 233 -2.62 11.03 -14.26
CA LEU A 233 -2.24 10.01 -15.23
C LEU A 233 -2.38 8.61 -14.63
N CYS A 234 -1.93 8.41 -13.40
CA CYS A 234 -2.11 7.15 -12.69
C CYS A 234 -3.60 6.79 -12.54
N ARG A 235 -4.44 7.75 -12.14
CA ARG A 235 -5.89 7.57 -12.02
C ARG A 235 -6.51 7.09 -13.33
N ILE A 236 -6.20 7.78 -14.44
CA ILE A 236 -6.70 7.41 -15.77
C ILE A 236 -6.24 5.99 -16.13
N GLY A 237 -4.97 5.68 -15.91
CA GLY A 237 -4.42 4.36 -16.19
C GLY A 237 -5.11 3.25 -15.40
N VAL A 238 -5.37 3.46 -14.11
CA VAL A 238 -6.07 2.50 -13.24
C VAL A 238 -7.52 2.31 -13.68
N ILE A 239 -8.26 3.39 -13.98
CA ILE A 239 -9.63 3.31 -14.47
C ILE A 239 -9.70 2.48 -15.76
N ILE A 240 -8.82 2.76 -16.73
CA ILE A 240 -8.77 2.04 -17.99
C ILE A 240 -8.41 0.56 -17.77
N TYR A 241 -7.43 0.30 -16.90
CA TYR A 241 -7.01 -1.06 -16.55
C TYR A 241 -8.18 -1.88 -15.96
N ASP A 242 -8.88 -1.34 -14.97
CA ASP A 242 -10.00 -2.02 -14.34
C ASP A 242 -11.20 -2.14 -15.28
N TRP A 243 -11.40 -1.16 -16.16
CA TRP A 243 -12.46 -1.21 -17.15
C TRP A 243 -12.28 -2.34 -18.16
N PHE A 244 -11.06 -2.56 -18.67
CA PHE A 244 -10.79 -3.67 -19.58
C PHE A 244 -10.99 -5.05 -18.93
N ASP A 245 -10.80 -5.17 -17.64
CA ASP A 245 -11.06 -6.37 -16.84
C ASP A 245 -10.43 -7.65 -17.43
N ILE A 246 -9.17 -7.56 -17.82
CA ILE A 246 -8.43 -8.67 -18.41
C ILE A 246 -7.98 -9.62 -17.30
N SER A 247 -8.62 -10.79 -17.19
CA SER A 247 -8.47 -11.72 -16.07
C SER A 247 -7.02 -12.15 -15.82
N TRP A 248 -6.25 -12.53 -16.86
CA TRP A 248 -4.87 -12.95 -16.67
C TRP A 248 -3.98 -11.80 -16.15
N LEU A 249 -4.27 -10.56 -16.58
CA LEU A 249 -3.53 -9.38 -16.14
C LEU A 249 -3.87 -9.03 -14.69
N LYS A 250 -5.15 -9.12 -14.29
CA LYS A 250 -5.58 -8.95 -12.90
C LYS A 250 -5.05 -10.04 -11.97
N ASN A 251 -4.89 -11.26 -12.46
CA ASN A 251 -4.23 -12.32 -11.70
C ASN A 251 -2.74 -12.01 -11.46
N TYR A 252 -2.10 -11.32 -12.40
CA TYR A 252 -0.71 -10.93 -12.28
C TYR A 252 -0.53 -9.73 -11.34
N TYR A 253 -1.39 -8.71 -11.47
CA TYR A 253 -1.42 -7.54 -10.58
C TYR A 253 -2.82 -6.96 -10.48
N ASN A 254 -3.30 -6.66 -9.27
CA ASN A 254 -4.62 -6.09 -9.04
C ASN A 254 -4.51 -4.82 -8.17
N PHE A 255 -5.15 -3.73 -8.63
CA PHE A 255 -5.21 -2.48 -7.86
C PHE A 255 -6.14 -2.57 -6.66
N GLY A 256 -7.09 -3.53 -6.67
CA GLY A 256 -7.97 -3.83 -5.56
C GLY A 256 -9.37 -3.24 -5.65
N PHE A 257 -9.72 -2.55 -6.74
CA PHE A 257 -11.03 -1.88 -6.90
C PHE A 257 -12.15 -2.77 -7.45
N ASP A 258 -12.04 -4.09 -7.32
CA ASP A 258 -13.05 -5.03 -7.86
C ASP A 258 -14.46 -4.80 -7.27
N HIS A 259 -14.55 -4.36 -6.02
CA HIS A 259 -15.82 -4.04 -5.35
C HIS A 259 -16.50 -2.77 -5.89
N TYR A 260 -15.78 -1.93 -6.64
CA TYR A 260 -16.36 -0.80 -7.39
C TYR A 260 -17.03 -1.20 -8.70
N ASN A 261 -16.84 -2.44 -9.14
CA ASN A 261 -17.48 -2.99 -10.36
C ASN A 261 -17.19 -2.18 -11.63
N MET A 262 -15.96 -1.66 -11.77
CA MET A 262 -15.57 -0.76 -12.87
C MET A 262 -15.36 -1.47 -14.22
N SER A 263 -15.62 -2.78 -14.34
CA SER A 263 -15.40 -3.50 -15.59
C SER A 263 -16.40 -3.06 -16.71
N TRP A 264 -15.95 -3.14 -17.97
CA TRP A 264 -16.75 -2.79 -19.13
C TRP A 264 -18.09 -3.57 -19.21
N ARG A 265 -18.11 -4.78 -18.68
CA ARG A 265 -19.30 -5.63 -18.63
C ARG A 265 -20.36 -5.11 -17.67
N LYS A 266 -19.96 -4.39 -16.62
CA LYS A 266 -20.86 -3.90 -15.58
C LYS A 266 -21.26 -2.45 -15.79
N MET A 267 -20.32 -1.57 -16.14
CA MET A 267 -20.60 -0.15 -16.26
C MET A 267 -20.68 0.38 -17.69
N GLY A 268 -20.24 -0.40 -18.69
CA GLY A 268 -20.24 0.03 -20.10
C GLY A 268 -19.34 1.23 -20.37
N ILE A 269 -19.52 1.85 -21.54
CA ILE A 269 -18.72 3.02 -21.95
C ILE A 269 -19.10 4.28 -21.18
N TRP A 270 -20.36 4.46 -20.84
CA TRP A 270 -20.82 5.64 -20.11
C TRP A 270 -20.31 5.67 -18.68
N GLY A 271 -20.26 4.50 -18.00
CA GLY A 271 -19.63 4.41 -16.70
C GLY A 271 -18.13 4.70 -16.75
N LEU A 272 -17.43 4.29 -17.81
CA LEU A 272 -16.04 4.70 -18.02
C LEU A 272 -15.90 6.23 -18.10
N VAL A 273 -16.77 6.87 -18.88
CA VAL A 273 -16.77 8.34 -19.02
C VAL A 273 -17.03 9.00 -17.66
N ASP A 274 -18.00 8.52 -16.89
CA ASP A 274 -18.29 9.06 -15.55
C ASP A 274 -17.09 8.89 -14.60
N CYS A 275 -16.42 7.74 -14.59
CA CYS A 275 -15.20 7.54 -13.80
C CYS A 275 -14.07 8.48 -14.25
N LEU A 276 -13.88 8.68 -15.56
CA LEU A 276 -12.85 9.57 -16.08
C LEU A 276 -13.13 11.05 -15.75
N LEU A 277 -14.40 11.44 -15.76
CA LEU A 277 -14.83 12.79 -15.37
C LEU A 277 -14.80 13.01 -13.85
N GLY A 278 -14.66 11.93 -13.05
CA GLY A 278 -14.66 12.02 -11.59
C GLY A 278 -16.04 12.08 -10.96
N ASN A 279 -17.07 11.59 -11.66
CA ASN A 279 -18.44 11.52 -11.17
C ASN A 279 -18.74 10.19 -10.45
N ALA A 280 -17.93 9.16 -10.69
CA ALA A 280 -18.12 7.82 -10.13
C ALA A 280 -16.79 7.14 -9.77
N GLY A 281 -16.88 6.06 -9.01
CA GLY A 281 -15.75 5.22 -8.62
C GLY A 281 -14.92 5.75 -7.45
N PRO A 282 -13.82 5.07 -7.10
CA PRO A 282 -13.05 5.35 -5.89
C PRO A 282 -12.44 6.74 -5.87
N PHE A 283 -12.11 7.28 -7.03
CA PHE A 283 -11.50 8.60 -7.15
C PHE A 283 -12.52 9.75 -6.98
N ALA A 284 -13.80 9.49 -7.23
CA ALA A 284 -14.89 10.43 -6.98
C ALA A 284 -15.25 10.48 -5.49
N SER A 285 -15.41 9.32 -4.85
CA SER A 285 -15.73 9.23 -3.42
C SER A 285 -14.55 9.65 -2.54
N GLY A 286 -13.31 9.57 -3.05
CA GLY A 286 -12.09 9.77 -2.30
C GLY A 286 -11.72 8.57 -1.44
N ASP A 287 -12.33 7.42 -1.69
CA ASP A 287 -12.08 6.16 -0.99
C ASP A 287 -10.96 5.37 -1.69
N TRP A 288 -9.80 5.93 -1.61
CA TRP A 288 -8.55 5.36 -2.10
C TRP A 288 -7.37 5.87 -1.28
N ILE A 289 -6.23 5.22 -1.42
CA ILE A 289 -5.13 5.35 -0.47
C ILE A 289 -4.52 6.76 -0.38
N LEU A 290 -4.50 7.56 -1.47
CA LEU A 290 -3.75 8.83 -1.46
C LEU A 290 -4.39 9.91 -0.58
N PRO A 291 -5.71 10.11 -0.54
CA PRO A 291 -6.36 10.99 0.43
C PRO A 291 -6.02 10.65 1.89
N ASP A 292 -5.92 9.36 2.22
CA ASP A 292 -5.56 8.90 3.57
C ASP A 292 -4.09 9.19 3.91
N LEU A 293 -3.22 9.17 2.90
CA LEU A 293 -1.79 9.46 3.04
C LEU A 293 -1.45 10.95 3.01
N THR A 294 -2.41 11.85 2.76
CA THR A 294 -2.19 13.28 2.98
C THR A 294 -2.05 13.58 4.47
N ILE A 295 -1.48 14.74 4.82
CA ILE A 295 -1.41 15.15 6.23
C ILE A 295 -2.82 15.29 6.80
N GLN A 296 -3.76 15.89 6.06
CA GLN A 296 -5.16 16.02 6.47
C GLN A 296 -5.83 14.66 6.68
N GLY A 297 -5.66 13.72 5.74
CA GLY A 297 -6.20 12.36 5.83
C GLY A 297 -5.64 11.60 7.02
N SER A 298 -4.33 11.64 7.20
CA SER A 298 -3.67 10.98 8.33
C SER A 298 -4.06 11.58 9.68
N ILE A 299 -4.29 12.89 9.77
CA ILE A 299 -4.84 13.52 10.99
C ILE A 299 -6.24 12.98 11.29
N ARG A 300 -7.11 12.89 10.26
CA ARG A 300 -8.45 12.30 10.43
C ARG A 300 -8.40 10.88 10.94
N LEU A 301 -7.56 10.02 10.33
CA LEU A 301 -7.36 8.65 10.78
C LEU A 301 -6.85 8.59 12.23
N ASN A 302 -5.81 9.35 12.56
CA ASN A 302 -5.21 9.35 13.88
C ASN A 302 -6.16 9.88 15.00
N TYR A 303 -7.17 10.66 14.66
CA TYR A 303 -8.15 11.14 15.63
C TYR A 303 -8.95 10.01 16.27
N HIS A 304 -9.18 8.92 15.53
CA HIS A 304 -9.97 7.78 15.97
C HIS A 304 -9.12 6.59 16.46
N ILE A 305 -7.81 6.60 16.21
CA ILE A 305 -6.91 5.47 16.52
C ILE A 305 -6.17 5.70 17.82
N ARG A 306 -6.21 4.71 18.71
CA ARG A 306 -5.51 4.70 20.00
C ARG A 306 -4.35 3.71 20.00
N THR A 307 -3.42 3.87 20.94
CA THR A 307 -2.45 2.84 21.33
C THR A 307 -3.01 2.03 22.48
N PHE A 308 -2.69 0.75 22.53
CA PHE A 308 -3.21 -0.17 23.53
C PHE A 308 -2.09 -0.67 24.43
N PRO A 309 -2.32 -0.80 25.75
CA PRO A 309 -1.26 -1.04 26.74
C PRO A 309 -0.61 -2.43 26.61
N ASN A 310 -1.35 -3.42 26.09
CA ASN A 310 -0.88 -4.80 25.97
C ASN A 310 -0.17 -5.09 24.63
N THR A 311 0.00 -4.08 23.78
CA THR A 311 0.64 -4.23 22.45
C THR A 311 2.00 -3.51 22.43
N TYR A 312 3.02 -4.17 21.94
CA TYR A 312 4.34 -3.56 21.71
C TYR A 312 4.36 -2.79 20.40
N TYR A 313 4.79 -1.53 20.42
CA TYR A 313 4.90 -0.68 19.23
C TYR A 313 6.35 -0.33 18.94
N PHE A 314 6.81 -0.69 17.73
CA PHE A 314 8.16 -0.36 17.23
C PHE A 314 8.05 0.49 15.96
N SER A 315 8.95 1.47 15.80
CA SER A 315 9.01 2.30 14.61
C SER A 315 10.44 2.47 14.14
N TYR A 316 10.67 2.13 12.88
CA TYR A 316 11.93 2.29 12.19
C TYR A 316 11.79 3.35 11.11
N ALA A 317 12.55 4.44 11.22
CA ALA A 317 12.60 5.50 10.24
C ALA A 317 14.00 5.60 9.64
N THR A 318 14.07 5.85 8.34
CA THR A 318 15.32 6.05 7.63
C THR A 318 15.43 7.49 7.13
N LYS A 319 16.65 8.00 7.05
CA LYS A 319 16.94 9.35 6.56
C LYS A 319 17.99 9.30 5.47
N ARG A 320 17.68 9.86 4.30
CA ARG A 320 18.59 9.97 3.15
C ARG A 320 18.82 11.43 2.73
N THR A 321 18.74 12.34 3.69
CA THR A 321 18.97 13.77 3.47
C THR A 321 20.01 14.30 4.45
N THR A 322 20.78 15.27 4.02
CA THR A 322 21.72 16.04 4.83
C THR A 322 21.51 17.54 4.62
N LYS A 323 22.08 18.37 5.48
CA LYS A 323 22.14 19.82 5.27
C LYS A 323 23.54 20.20 4.81
N ILE A 324 23.63 20.93 3.70
CA ILE A 324 24.87 21.56 3.22
C ILE A 324 24.57 23.05 3.11
N MET A 325 25.32 23.87 3.84
CA MET A 325 25.15 25.34 3.92
C MET A 325 23.69 25.76 4.22
N GLY A 326 23.00 25.03 5.13
CA GLY A 326 21.60 25.29 5.50
C GLY A 326 20.55 24.70 4.56
N VAL A 327 20.94 24.27 3.37
CA VAL A 327 20.01 23.69 2.38
C VAL A 327 19.90 22.18 2.55
N LYS A 328 18.67 21.64 2.57
CA LYS A 328 18.45 20.18 2.57
C LYS A 328 18.74 19.62 1.18
N VAL A 329 19.57 18.59 1.14
CA VAL A 329 19.97 17.90 -0.09
C VAL A 329 19.96 16.38 0.14
N PRO A 330 19.86 15.55 -0.91
CA PRO A 330 20.08 14.11 -0.80
C PRO A 330 21.49 13.81 -0.25
N SER A 331 21.61 12.84 0.66
CA SER A 331 22.87 12.52 1.35
C SER A 331 23.91 11.86 0.45
N SER A 332 23.49 11.18 -0.62
CA SER A 332 24.38 10.52 -1.58
C SER A 332 23.62 10.26 -2.88
N ILE A 333 24.29 10.47 -4.01
CA ILE A 333 23.75 10.15 -5.33
C ILE A 333 23.83 8.63 -5.57
N LEU A 334 24.93 7.99 -5.17
CA LEU A 334 25.18 6.58 -5.40
C LEU A 334 24.47 5.65 -4.39
N GLY A 335 24.11 6.16 -3.22
CA GLY A 335 23.46 5.39 -2.15
C GLY A 335 21.94 5.45 -2.15
N ILE A 336 21.33 6.08 -3.15
CA ILE A 336 19.88 6.20 -3.30
C ILE A 336 19.51 5.63 -4.66
N HIS A 337 18.48 4.74 -4.67
CA HIS A 337 17.97 4.22 -5.92
C HIS A 337 17.56 5.38 -6.85
N PRO A 338 17.92 5.37 -8.15
CA PRO A 338 17.70 6.51 -9.06
C PRO A 338 16.29 7.07 -9.06
N LEU A 339 15.28 6.21 -9.02
CA LEU A 339 13.86 6.61 -8.96
C LEU A 339 13.50 7.33 -7.65
N LEU A 340 14.12 6.91 -6.53
CA LEU A 340 13.91 7.55 -5.23
C LEU A 340 14.72 8.86 -5.11
N PHE A 341 15.80 9.01 -5.87
CA PHE A 341 16.62 10.22 -5.83
C PHE A 341 15.83 11.48 -6.19
N ILE A 342 15.06 11.43 -7.30
CA ILE A 342 14.19 12.54 -7.71
C ILE A 342 13.17 12.85 -6.61
N ARG A 343 12.61 11.82 -5.98
CA ARG A 343 11.63 11.97 -4.89
C ARG A 343 12.25 12.57 -3.64
N VAL A 344 13.44 12.13 -3.27
CA VAL A 344 14.19 12.71 -2.15
C VAL A 344 14.49 14.18 -2.43
N LEU A 345 14.89 14.54 -3.66
CA LEU A 345 15.13 15.91 -4.06
C LEU A 345 13.87 16.78 -3.96
N GLN A 346 12.74 16.32 -4.49
CA GLN A 346 11.46 17.02 -4.37
C GLN A 346 11.04 17.22 -2.91
N MET A 347 11.22 16.20 -2.05
CA MET A 347 10.94 16.32 -0.62
C MET A 347 11.90 17.27 0.10
N CYS A 348 13.16 17.35 -0.32
CA CYS A 348 14.13 18.34 0.22
C CYS A 348 13.69 19.78 -0.07
N GLN A 349 13.11 20.00 -1.25
CA GLN A 349 12.65 21.31 -1.71
C GLN A 349 11.23 21.66 -1.25
N TRP A 350 10.52 20.70 -0.66
CA TRP A 350 9.16 20.91 -0.20
C TRP A 350 9.08 22.01 0.84
N ARG A 351 8.15 22.94 0.62
CA ARG A 351 7.76 23.96 1.59
C ARG A 351 6.27 23.77 1.89
N PHE A 352 5.94 23.82 3.16
CA PHE A 352 4.55 23.64 3.59
C PHE A 352 3.70 24.84 3.16
N PRO A 353 2.67 24.65 2.35
CA PRO A 353 1.68 25.68 2.11
C PRO A 353 0.95 26.06 3.41
N PRO A 354 0.45 27.29 3.55
CA PRO A 354 -0.32 27.72 4.73
C PRO A 354 -1.55 26.87 5.01
N ASP A 355 -2.14 26.30 3.96
CA ASP A 355 -3.37 25.50 4.01
C ASP A 355 -3.14 24.06 4.51
N VAL A 356 -1.90 23.58 4.59
CA VAL A 356 -1.57 22.27 5.13
C VAL A 356 -1.41 22.35 6.65
N PRO A 357 -2.24 21.67 7.43
CA PRO A 357 -2.15 21.70 8.88
C PRO A 357 -0.83 21.06 9.36
N PRO A 358 -0.35 21.40 10.56
CA PRO A 358 0.79 20.70 11.13
C PRO A 358 0.46 19.22 11.34
N PRO A 359 1.40 18.30 11.04
CA PRO A 359 1.15 16.85 11.07
C PRO A 359 0.83 16.29 12.46
N TYR A 360 1.17 17.03 13.54
CA TYR A 360 0.79 16.69 14.92
C TYR A 360 0.84 17.92 15.83
N LYS A 361 0.16 17.85 16.95
CA LYS A 361 0.12 18.95 17.94
C LYS A 361 1.54 19.24 18.47
N GLY A 362 1.95 20.50 18.39
CA GLY A 362 3.29 20.96 18.83
C GLY A 362 4.35 20.85 17.75
N TYR A 363 4.00 20.37 16.54
CA TYR A 363 4.91 20.47 15.40
C TYR A 363 5.18 21.95 15.10
N ARG A 364 6.43 22.33 15.20
CA ARG A 364 6.90 23.67 14.80
C ARG A 364 7.39 23.58 13.37
N TRP A 365 6.75 24.31 12.48
CA TRP A 365 7.34 24.62 11.20
C TRP A 365 8.63 25.38 11.49
N VAL A 366 9.77 24.72 11.36
CA VAL A 366 11.05 25.44 11.34
C VAL A 366 11.05 26.20 10.01
N PHE A 367 10.41 27.35 9.98
CA PHE A 367 10.75 28.39 9.04
C PHE A 367 12.19 28.76 9.42
N GLU A 368 13.16 28.12 8.79
CA GLU A 368 14.45 28.76 8.66
C GLU A 368 14.19 29.97 7.74
N CYS A 369 13.65 31.04 8.31
CA CYS A 369 13.84 32.36 7.77
C CYS A 369 15.35 32.50 7.67
N ASN A 370 15.89 32.43 6.47
CA ASN A 370 17.19 33.02 6.16
C ASN A 370 16.99 34.53 6.37
N GLY A 371 17.03 34.94 7.61
CA GLY A 371 17.19 36.29 8.04
C GLY A 371 18.64 36.40 8.50
N TYR A 372 19.47 37.02 7.61
CA TYR A 372 20.85 37.49 7.76
C TYR A 372 21.92 36.42 7.95
#